data_1fc682e7a75e67b00dc01f7f0ec5edf3
#
_entry.id   1fc682e7a75e67b00dc01f7f0ec5edf3
#
_cell.length_a   1.000
_cell.length_b   1.000
_cell.length_c   1.000
_cell.angle_alpha   90.00
_cell.angle_beta   90.00
_cell.angle_gamma   90.00
#
_symmetry.space_group_name_H-M   'P 1'
#
loop_
_entity.id
_entity.type
_entity.pdbx_description
1 polymer ?
#
loop_
_entity_poly.entity_id
_entity_poly.type
_entity_poly.pdbx_seq_one_letter_code
_entity_poly.pdbx_strand_id
1 'polypeptide(L)'
;MRPKLTIAVILTIIIVVSIILIYPSIITNNSDNSMSSVTNSKQPLYHFILIGQNSDDPFWEELKTGVFKAAGDYNVAVEFNCPRFTNLQEQKQYLEIAIASKVDGIATHVLDEATFAPLINQAVEMGIPTVTVETDARNSKRMAFIGNNSYQIGYEEGQMVVSASLGKSDVALIMDSYTSDIGDVSTNLRISGFKDAVKEFGGLIDIKEIKVSGMGLFTAGEITNQLIANNPKIDTIICSSPKDTLGVAQMLVDQNKVGKINIIGYGYLPEIFKYIEKGVVYGSIISNPYNMGYNCIKALLEIKTQHRTSAYVDTGVYSVTKQNIYQYIKPNTSND
;
A
#
# COMPACT_ATOMS: atom_id res chain seq x y z
N MET A 1 72.02 21.74 -40.12
CA MET A 1 70.71 21.21 -39.68
C MET A 1 69.75 21.21 -40.85
N ARG A 2 69.04 20.13 -41.12
CA ARG A 2 68.24 19.97 -42.35
C ARG A 2 66.99 20.85 -42.27
N PRO A 3 66.76 21.83 -43.21
CA PRO A 3 65.69 22.81 -43.14
C PRO A 3 64.27 22.16 -43.02
N LYS A 4 64.13 20.94 -43.44
CA LYS A 4 62.85 20.17 -43.30
C LYS A 4 62.49 19.84 -41.86
N LEU A 5 63.46 19.66 -40.95
CA LEU A 5 63.23 19.34 -39.55
C LEU A 5 62.77 20.58 -38.75
N THR A 6 63.33 21.73 -39.06
CA THR A 6 62.95 23.02 -38.42
C THR A 6 61.53 23.46 -38.80
N ILE A 7 61.13 23.23 -40.06
CA ILE A 7 59.77 23.51 -40.53
C ILE A 7 58.74 22.59 -39.84
N ALA A 8 59.07 21.32 -39.69
CA ALA A 8 58.17 20.38 -39.00
C ALA A 8 57.96 20.72 -37.52
N VAL A 9 59.04 21.15 -36.83
CA VAL A 9 58.95 21.55 -35.41
C VAL A 9 58.11 22.85 -35.26
N ILE A 10 58.26 23.81 -36.17
CA ILE A 10 57.47 25.05 -36.15
C ILE A 10 55.99 24.74 -36.40
N LEU A 11 55.66 23.85 -37.33
CA LEU A 11 54.29 23.44 -37.63
C LEU A 11 53.61 22.72 -36.44
N THR A 12 54.32 21.86 -35.74
CA THR A 12 53.79 21.20 -34.52
C THR A 12 53.54 22.18 -33.39
N ILE A 13 54.43 23.16 -33.19
CA ILE A 13 54.24 24.22 -32.19
C ILE A 13 52.99 25.05 -32.50
N ILE A 14 52.80 25.44 -33.79
CA ILE A 14 51.62 26.21 -34.21
C ILE A 14 50.32 25.42 -33.98
N ILE A 15 50.32 24.10 -34.26
CA ILE A 15 49.15 23.25 -34.02
C ILE A 15 48.85 23.13 -32.53
N VAL A 16 49.86 22.94 -31.67
CA VAL A 16 49.67 22.87 -30.21
C VAL A 16 49.17 24.21 -29.64
N VAL A 17 49.73 25.31 -30.09
CA VAL A 17 49.26 26.65 -29.67
C VAL A 17 47.82 26.92 -30.14
N SER A 18 47.47 26.51 -31.36
CA SER A 18 46.08 26.64 -31.87
C SER A 18 45.10 25.79 -31.04
N ILE A 19 45.47 24.57 -30.64
CA ILE A 19 44.64 23.73 -29.76
C ILE A 19 44.47 24.40 -28.40
N ILE A 20 45.53 24.95 -27.80
CA ILE A 20 45.49 25.61 -26.50
C ILE A 20 44.60 26.88 -26.53
N LEU A 21 44.60 27.60 -27.65
CA LEU A 21 43.78 28.82 -27.82
C LEU A 21 42.31 28.51 -28.15
N ILE A 22 42.02 27.42 -28.82
CA ILE A 22 40.64 27.02 -29.21
C ILE A 22 39.96 26.23 -28.11
N TYR A 23 40.73 25.45 -27.32
CA TYR A 23 40.15 24.58 -26.25
C TYR A 23 39.32 25.35 -25.21
N PRO A 24 39.72 26.53 -24.71
CA PRO A 24 38.87 27.29 -23.79
C PRO A 24 37.57 27.80 -24.46
N SER A 25 37.61 28.17 -25.75
CA SER A 25 36.46 28.70 -26.47
C SER A 25 35.40 27.64 -26.77
N ILE A 26 35.78 26.36 -26.88
CA ILE A 26 34.86 25.24 -27.07
C ILE A 26 34.19 24.90 -25.74
N ILE A 27 34.91 24.98 -24.62
CA ILE A 27 34.37 24.70 -23.29
C ILE A 27 33.43 25.82 -22.83
N THR A 28 33.74 27.08 -23.11
CA THR A 28 32.90 28.22 -22.71
C THR A 28 31.63 28.33 -23.57
N ASN A 29 31.67 27.98 -24.87
CA ASN A 29 30.46 28.02 -25.70
C ASN A 29 29.48 26.89 -25.45
N ASN A 30 29.87 25.77 -24.80
CA ASN A 30 28.95 24.72 -24.36
C ASN A 30 28.37 24.95 -22.94
N SER A 31 28.87 25.95 -22.20
CA SER A 31 28.40 26.24 -20.86
C SER A 31 27.29 27.30 -20.80
N ASP A 32 27.10 28.08 -21.85
CA ASP A 32 26.15 29.22 -21.79
C ASP A 32 24.76 28.96 -22.35
N ASN A 33 24.48 27.75 -22.90
CA ASN A 33 23.14 27.40 -23.41
C ASN A 33 22.36 26.35 -22.63
N SER A 34 22.83 25.96 -21.45
CA SER A 34 22.06 25.03 -20.55
C SER A 34 21.85 25.55 -19.12
N MET A 35 22.11 26.89 -18.90
CA MET A 35 21.98 27.46 -17.55
C MET A 35 20.88 28.53 -17.48
N SER A 36 19.74 28.25 -18.09
CA SER A 36 18.52 29.05 -17.89
C SER A 36 17.29 28.17 -17.72
N SER A 37 17.31 27.30 -16.75
CA SER A 37 16.18 26.90 -15.90
C SER A 37 16.70 26.11 -14.70
N VAL A 38 17.63 26.63 -13.92
CA VAL A 38 17.62 26.34 -12.50
C VAL A 38 16.36 26.97 -11.98
N THR A 39 15.24 26.28 -12.13
CA THR A 39 14.09 26.49 -11.27
C THR A 39 14.67 26.56 -9.87
N ASN A 40 14.36 27.63 -9.20
CA ASN A 40 14.68 27.89 -7.80
C ASN A 40 13.95 26.84 -6.94
N SER A 41 14.31 25.56 -7.10
CA SER A 41 13.79 24.46 -6.28
C SER A 41 14.38 24.73 -4.90
N LYS A 42 13.56 25.28 -4.02
CA LYS A 42 13.88 25.33 -2.59
C LYS A 42 14.40 23.96 -2.20
N GLN A 43 15.58 23.89 -1.59
CA GLN A 43 16.07 22.63 -1.05
C GLN A 43 14.99 22.01 -0.16
N PRO A 44 14.77 20.69 -0.24
CA PRO A 44 13.81 20.01 0.62
C PRO A 44 14.11 20.32 2.08
N LEU A 45 13.06 20.63 2.86
CA LEU A 45 13.18 21.01 4.26
C LEU A 45 13.47 19.83 5.18
N TYR A 46 12.96 18.64 4.80
CA TYR A 46 13.04 17.41 5.58
C TYR A 46 13.27 16.23 4.64
N HIS A 47 13.89 15.19 5.19
CA HIS A 47 14.09 13.90 4.54
C HIS A 47 13.32 12.80 5.29
N PHE A 48 12.29 12.24 4.66
CA PHE A 48 11.47 11.16 5.20
C PHE A 48 11.75 9.85 4.48
N ILE A 49 11.55 8.74 5.18
CA ILE A 49 11.58 7.40 4.58
C ILE A 49 10.22 6.74 4.80
N LEU A 50 9.66 6.13 3.74
CA LEU A 50 8.54 5.23 3.86
C LEU A 50 8.99 3.81 3.54
N ILE A 51 8.62 2.85 4.41
CA ILE A 51 8.96 1.43 4.30
C ILE A 51 7.69 0.65 4.03
N GLY A 52 7.59 0.06 2.83
CA GLY A 52 6.46 -0.76 2.38
C GLY A 52 6.70 -2.25 2.60
N GLN A 53 5.74 -3.07 2.18
CA GLN A 53 5.74 -4.52 2.37
C GLN A 53 6.16 -5.31 1.13
N ASN A 54 5.64 -4.95 -0.05
CA ASN A 54 5.75 -5.75 -1.27
C ASN A 54 5.59 -4.88 -2.51
N SER A 55 6.68 -4.59 -3.23
CA SER A 55 6.63 -3.71 -4.40
C SER A 55 6.01 -4.37 -5.64
N ASP A 56 5.84 -5.69 -5.67
CA ASP A 56 5.11 -6.37 -6.76
C ASP A 56 3.57 -6.27 -6.58
N ASP A 57 3.06 -5.79 -5.43
CA ASP A 57 1.64 -5.58 -5.19
C ASP A 57 1.22 -4.17 -5.65
N PRO A 58 0.21 -4.04 -6.53
CA PRO A 58 -0.32 -2.76 -7.00
C PRO A 58 -0.73 -1.78 -5.89
N PHE A 59 -1.09 -2.28 -4.72
CA PHE A 59 -1.37 -1.47 -3.53
C PHE A 59 -0.19 -0.55 -3.18
N TRP A 60 1.03 -1.10 -3.14
CA TRP A 60 2.23 -0.33 -2.77
C TRP A 60 2.66 0.64 -3.85
N GLU A 61 2.43 0.34 -5.12
CA GLU A 61 2.67 1.30 -6.22
C GLU A 61 1.70 2.48 -6.18
N GLU A 62 0.43 2.25 -5.88
CA GLU A 62 -0.54 3.33 -5.71
C GLU A 62 -0.22 4.18 -4.46
N LEU A 63 0.15 3.54 -3.34
CA LEU A 63 0.58 4.22 -2.13
C LEU A 63 1.82 5.09 -2.39
N LYS A 64 2.81 4.57 -3.09
CA LYS A 64 4.02 5.29 -3.51
C LYS A 64 3.67 6.53 -4.35
N THR A 65 2.69 6.43 -5.23
CA THR A 65 2.21 7.58 -6.01
C THR A 65 1.70 8.69 -5.09
N GLY A 66 0.93 8.36 -4.04
CA GLY A 66 0.48 9.31 -3.02
C GLY A 66 1.62 9.94 -2.23
N VAL A 67 2.64 9.13 -1.86
CA VAL A 67 3.85 9.57 -1.16
C VAL A 67 4.58 10.64 -1.95
N PHE A 68 4.88 10.38 -3.24
CA PHE A 68 5.63 11.33 -4.06
C PHE A 68 4.82 12.56 -4.43
N LYS A 69 3.49 12.43 -4.52
CA LYS A 69 2.62 13.62 -4.67
C LYS A 69 2.73 14.52 -3.45
N ALA A 70 2.63 13.98 -2.24
CA ALA A 70 2.79 14.75 -1.01
C ALA A 70 4.21 15.34 -0.87
N ALA A 71 5.25 14.58 -1.27
CA ALA A 71 6.62 15.06 -1.28
C ALA A 71 6.79 16.33 -2.13
N GLY A 72 6.19 16.34 -3.32
CA GLY A 72 6.18 17.52 -4.20
C GLY A 72 5.37 18.68 -3.62
N ASP A 73 4.17 18.42 -3.09
CA ASP A 73 3.28 19.46 -2.54
C ASP A 73 3.89 20.17 -1.32
N TYR A 74 4.63 19.43 -0.50
CA TYR A 74 5.22 19.92 0.74
C TYR A 74 6.71 20.27 0.66
N ASN A 75 7.34 20.10 -0.50
CA ASN A 75 8.78 20.32 -0.70
C ASN A 75 9.63 19.57 0.33
N VAL A 76 9.42 18.25 0.44
CA VAL A 76 10.21 17.34 1.27
C VAL A 76 10.85 16.26 0.40
N ALA A 77 12.03 15.77 0.79
CA ALA A 77 12.65 14.61 0.17
C ALA A 77 12.04 13.33 0.76
N VAL A 78 11.75 12.36 -0.08
CA VAL A 78 11.22 11.06 0.37
C VAL A 78 11.94 9.92 -0.32
N GLU A 79 12.38 8.93 0.47
CA GLU A 79 12.77 7.62 -0.01
C GLU A 79 11.63 6.62 0.23
N PHE A 80 11.37 5.77 -0.77
CA PHE A 80 10.40 4.69 -0.67
C PHE A 80 11.13 3.36 -0.77
N ASN A 81 11.27 2.67 0.35
CA ASN A 81 11.95 1.39 0.47
C ASN A 81 10.93 0.27 0.65
N CYS A 82 10.93 -0.69 -0.26
CA CYS A 82 9.95 -1.76 -0.25
C CYS A 82 10.60 -3.04 -0.78
N PRO A 83 10.57 -4.16 -0.05
CA PRO A 83 11.01 -5.44 -0.57
C PRO A 83 10.24 -5.80 -1.84
N ARG A 84 10.87 -6.55 -2.75
CA ARG A 84 10.16 -7.01 -3.94
C ARG A 84 9.00 -7.94 -3.59
N PHE A 85 9.23 -8.84 -2.64
CA PHE A 85 8.23 -9.74 -2.05
C PHE A 85 8.20 -9.53 -0.55
N THR A 86 7.08 -9.87 0.09
CA THR A 86 6.96 -9.81 1.56
C THR A 86 8.14 -10.51 2.23
N ASN A 87 8.98 -9.75 2.94
CA ASN A 87 10.19 -10.23 3.60
C ASN A 87 10.42 -9.46 4.90
N LEU A 88 10.17 -10.14 6.03
CA LEU A 88 10.29 -9.54 7.36
C LEU A 88 11.72 -9.02 7.64
N GLN A 89 12.75 -9.78 7.27
CA GLN A 89 14.14 -9.41 7.58
C GLN A 89 14.61 -8.21 6.77
N GLU A 90 14.25 -8.17 5.48
CA GLU A 90 14.58 -7.04 4.61
C GLU A 90 13.84 -5.77 5.05
N GLN A 91 12.55 -5.86 5.37
CA GLN A 91 11.77 -4.73 5.87
C GLN A 91 12.34 -4.21 7.20
N LYS A 92 12.70 -5.12 8.13
CA LYS A 92 13.38 -4.77 9.38
C LYS A 92 14.69 -4.04 9.11
N GLN A 93 15.51 -4.53 8.17
CA GLN A 93 16.79 -3.91 7.81
C GLN A 93 16.60 -2.48 7.27
N TYR A 94 15.57 -2.22 6.45
CA TYR A 94 15.26 -0.88 5.99
C TYR A 94 14.94 0.06 7.16
N LEU A 95 14.20 -0.42 8.17
CA LEU A 95 13.91 0.38 9.37
C LEU A 95 15.16 0.66 10.19
N GLU A 96 16.04 -0.32 10.38
CA GLU A 96 17.32 -0.16 11.08
C GLU A 96 18.23 0.85 10.36
N ILE A 97 18.30 0.80 9.03
CA ILE A 97 19.06 1.76 8.21
C ILE A 97 18.48 3.16 8.34
N ALA A 98 17.15 3.32 8.28
CA ALA A 98 16.49 4.63 8.45
C ALA A 98 16.82 5.25 9.82
N ILE A 99 16.78 4.46 10.89
CA ILE A 99 17.13 4.90 12.24
C ILE A 99 18.62 5.32 12.31
N ALA A 100 19.52 4.48 11.78
CA ALA A 100 20.96 4.75 11.78
C ALA A 100 21.32 6.00 10.97
N SER A 101 20.60 6.24 9.88
CA SER A 101 20.77 7.43 9.01
C SER A 101 20.21 8.72 9.62
N LYS A 102 19.52 8.63 10.76
CA LYS A 102 18.93 9.78 11.47
C LYS A 102 18.07 10.66 10.57
N VAL A 103 17.22 10.04 9.78
CA VAL A 103 16.27 10.76 8.92
C VAL A 103 15.30 11.62 9.73
N ASP A 104 14.63 12.57 9.08
CA ASP A 104 13.72 13.49 9.77
C ASP A 104 12.39 12.86 10.18
N GLY A 105 12.03 11.72 9.60
CA GLY A 105 10.82 10.96 9.96
C GLY A 105 10.69 9.66 9.20
N ILE A 106 9.97 8.71 9.78
CA ILE A 106 9.77 7.37 9.25
C ILE A 106 8.27 7.06 9.19
N ALA A 107 7.80 6.58 8.04
CA ALA A 107 6.53 5.87 7.91
C ALA A 107 6.82 4.41 7.62
N THR A 108 6.23 3.47 8.34
CA THR A 108 6.51 2.04 8.16
C THR A 108 5.25 1.20 8.20
N HIS A 109 5.13 0.26 7.26
CA HIS A 109 4.26 -0.89 7.41
C HIS A 109 4.82 -1.80 8.51
N VAL A 110 3.95 -2.51 9.22
CA VAL A 110 4.32 -3.38 10.33
C VAL A 110 3.90 -4.81 10.00
N LEU A 111 4.85 -5.61 9.54
CA LEU A 111 4.57 -7.02 9.20
C LEU A 111 4.41 -7.89 10.46
N ASP A 112 5.13 -7.56 11.52
CA ASP A 112 5.08 -8.24 12.82
C ASP A 112 5.33 -7.24 13.95
N GLU A 113 4.35 -7.03 14.82
CA GLU A 113 4.43 -6.04 15.87
C GLU A 113 5.55 -6.33 16.87
N ALA A 114 5.77 -7.59 17.23
CA ALA A 114 6.80 -7.98 18.18
C ALA A 114 8.21 -7.58 17.71
N THR A 115 8.45 -7.67 16.41
CA THR A 115 9.71 -7.28 15.76
C THR A 115 9.82 -5.76 15.59
N PHE A 116 8.75 -5.09 15.19
CA PHE A 116 8.81 -3.67 14.79
C PHE A 116 8.61 -2.70 15.96
N ALA A 117 7.80 -3.02 16.97
CA ALA A 117 7.54 -2.10 18.07
C ALA A 117 8.81 -1.66 18.83
N PRO A 118 9.81 -2.53 19.13
CA PRO A 118 11.06 -2.09 19.73
C PRO A 118 11.85 -1.11 18.87
N LEU A 119 11.90 -1.31 17.54
CA LEU A 119 12.60 -0.42 16.61
C LEU A 119 11.90 0.92 16.47
N ILE A 120 10.56 0.92 16.39
CA ILE A 120 9.75 2.14 16.40
C ILE A 120 10.00 2.94 17.69
N ASN A 121 10.04 2.26 18.84
CA ASN A 121 10.33 2.90 20.10
C ASN A 121 11.74 3.54 20.13
N GLN A 122 12.73 2.80 19.62
CA GLN A 122 14.09 3.32 19.46
C GLN A 122 14.14 4.57 18.57
N ALA A 123 13.48 4.55 17.41
CA ALA A 123 13.41 5.71 16.51
C ALA A 123 12.84 6.94 17.22
N VAL A 124 11.69 6.78 17.90
CA VAL A 124 11.02 7.87 18.61
C VAL A 124 11.88 8.40 19.77
N GLU A 125 12.55 7.53 20.53
CA GLU A 125 13.49 7.90 21.63
C GLU A 125 14.70 8.67 21.09
N MET A 126 15.13 8.40 19.86
CA MET A 126 16.18 9.16 19.17
C MET A 126 15.67 10.48 18.56
N GLY A 127 14.40 10.84 18.75
CA GLY A 127 13.80 12.06 18.20
C GLY A 127 13.38 11.95 16.74
N ILE A 128 13.28 10.75 16.18
CA ILE A 128 12.82 10.49 14.83
C ILE A 128 11.32 10.17 14.88
N PRO A 129 10.42 11.08 14.50
CA PRO A 129 8.99 10.81 14.47
C PRO A 129 8.69 9.62 13.56
N THR A 130 7.91 8.68 14.10
CA THR A 130 7.57 7.46 13.39
C THR A 130 6.07 7.27 13.39
N VAL A 131 5.53 7.00 12.20
CA VAL A 131 4.12 6.67 11.98
C VAL A 131 4.00 5.28 11.33
N THR A 132 2.89 4.59 11.59
CA THR A 132 2.60 3.30 10.97
C THR A 132 1.56 3.46 9.85
N VAL A 133 1.61 2.60 8.83
CA VAL A 133 0.72 2.64 7.67
C VAL A 133 0.19 1.24 7.35
N GLU A 134 -1.10 1.18 7.03
CA GLU A 134 -1.87 -0.01 6.65
C GLU A 134 -2.04 -0.99 7.81
N THR A 135 -0.97 -1.45 8.44
CA THR A 135 -0.97 -2.24 9.67
C THR A 135 -0.35 -1.46 10.82
N ASP A 136 -0.88 -1.64 12.02
CA ASP A 136 -0.54 -0.86 13.20
C ASP A 136 0.39 -1.63 14.17
N ALA A 137 1.20 -0.88 14.93
CA ALA A 137 1.95 -1.35 16.09
C ALA A 137 1.44 -0.63 17.35
N ARG A 138 0.31 -1.09 17.88
CA ARG A 138 -0.40 -0.39 18.97
C ARG A 138 0.39 -0.30 20.26
N ASN A 139 1.22 -1.31 20.53
CA ASN A 139 2.07 -1.37 21.73
C ASN A 139 3.42 -0.66 21.54
N SER A 140 3.54 0.19 20.50
CA SER A 140 4.72 1.01 20.25
C SER A 140 4.49 2.49 20.57
N LYS A 141 5.59 3.26 20.58
CA LYS A 141 5.59 4.73 20.71
C LYS A 141 5.29 5.45 19.40
N ARG A 142 4.74 4.78 18.40
CA ARG A 142 4.37 5.42 17.13
C ARG A 142 3.50 6.64 17.38
N MET A 143 3.67 7.70 16.59
CA MET A 143 2.97 8.96 16.83
C MET A 143 1.61 9.04 16.12
N ALA A 144 1.44 8.28 15.03
CA ALA A 144 0.17 8.13 14.33
C ALA A 144 0.07 6.77 13.62
N PHE A 145 -1.15 6.32 13.40
CA PHE A 145 -1.48 5.23 12.48
C PHE A 145 -2.29 5.80 11.32
N ILE A 146 -1.87 5.49 10.09
CA ILE A 146 -2.55 5.88 8.85
C ILE A 146 -3.08 4.61 8.19
N GLY A 147 -4.40 4.46 8.12
CA GLY A 147 -5.00 3.23 7.62
C GLY A 147 -6.51 3.29 7.58
N ASN A 148 -7.15 2.12 7.47
CA ASN A 148 -8.58 1.98 7.38
C ASN A 148 -9.25 1.79 8.74
N ASN A 149 -10.49 2.20 8.84
CA ASN A 149 -11.33 1.97 10.01
C ASN A 149 -11.97 0.57 9.93
N SER A 150 -11.54 -0.34 10.81
CA SER A 150 -12.05 -1.72 10.85
C SER A 150 -13.56 -1.80 11.07
N TYR A 151 -14.13 -0.89 11.87
CA TYR A 151 -15.59 -0.81 12.03
C TYR A 151 -16.27 -0.44 10.71
N GLN A 152 -15.73 0.55 9.98
CA GLN A 152 -16.28 0.97 8.69
C GLN A 152 -16.16 -0.15 7.64
N ILE A 153 -15.05 -0.90 7.64
CA ILE A 153 -14.92 -2.09 6.78
C ILE A 153 -16.07 -3.06 7.04
N GLY A 154 -16.29 -3.43 8.30
CA GLY A 154 -17.35 -4.35 8.66
C GLY A 154 -18.75 -3.81 8.34
N TYR A 155 -18.98 -2.51 8.51
CA TYR A 155 -20.24 -1.87 8.17
C TYR A 155 -20.53 -1.95 6.67
N GLU A 156 -19.55 -1.65 5.83
CA GLU A 156 -19.65 -1.77 4.36
C GLU A 156 -19.86 -3.24 3.91
N GLU A 157 -19.19 -4.19 4.57
CA GLU A 157 -19.42 -5.61 4.33
C GLU A 157 -20.86 -6.02 4.64
N GLY A 158 -21.39 -5.58 5.77
CA GLY A 158 -22.78 -5.82 6.14
C GLY A 158 -23.76 -5.26 5.12
N GLN A 159 -23.55 -4.02 4.64
CA GLN A 159 -24.36 -3.40 3.59
C GLN A 159 -24.32 -4.19 2.27
N MET A 160 -23.13 -4.69 1.90
CA MET A 160 -23.00 -5.57 0.73
C MET A 160 -23.76 -6.88 0.91
N VAL A 161 -23.67 -7.51 2.09
CA VAL A 161 -24.40 -8.75 2.38
C VAL A 161 -25.91 -8.51 2.30
N VAL A 162 -26.42 -7.42 2.89
CA VAL A 162 -27.84 -7.04 2.76
C VAL A 162 -28.27 -6.96 1.30
N SER A 163 -27.45 -6.28 0.49
CA SER A 163 -27.75 -6.06 -0.94
C SER A 163 -27.66 -7.38 -1.74
N ALA A 164 -26.74 -8.27 -1.40
CA ALA A 164 -26.54 -9.55 -2.08
C ALA A 164 -27.58 -10.61 -1.73
N SER A 165 -28.07 -10.62 -0.47
CA SER A 165 -28.87 -11.69 0.11
C SER A 165 -30.37 -11.38 0.20
N LEU A 166 -30.80 -10.21 -0.22
CA LEU A 166 -32.18 -9.74 -0.07
C LEU A 166 -32.69 -9.77 1.38
N GLY A 167 -31.77 -9.55 2.33
CA GLY A 167 -32.10 -9.39 3.75
C GLY A 167 -32.12 -10.68 4.59
N LYS A 168 -31.62 -11.81 4.04
CA LYS A 168 -31.45 -13.05 4.81
C LYS A 168 -30.20 -13.79 4.37
N SER A 169 -29.28 -14.10 5.31
CA SER A 169 -28.03 -14.82 5.01
C SER A 169 -27.40 -15.48 6.24
N ASP A 170 -26.91 -16.68 6.07
CA ASP A 170 -25.99 -17.33 7.00
C ASP A 170 -24.55 -17.08 6.47
N VAL A 171 -23.80 -16.25 7.20
CA VAL A 171 -22.52 -15.70 6.76
C VAL A 171 -21.34 -16.47 7.37
N ALA A 172 -20.33 -16.79 6.58
CA ALA A 172 -19.01 -17.18 7.07
C ALA A 172 -18.00 -16.03 6.83
N LEU A 173 -17.12 -15.76 7.81
CA LEU A 173 -16.04 -14.82 7.71
C LEU A 173 -14.71 -15.57 7.66
N ILE A 174 -13.92 -15.39 6.58
CA ILE A 174 -12.57 -15.93 6.43
C ILE A 174 -11.59 -14.77 6.62
N MET A 175 -10.72 -14.91 7.63
CA MET A 175 -9.74 -13.90 8.02
C MET A 175 -8.33 -14.39 7.74
N ASP A 176 -7.47 -13.47 7.33
CA ASP A 176 -6.07 -13.75 7.02
C ASP A 176 -5.10 -13.55 8.19
N SER A 177 -5.61 -13.27 9.41
CA SER A 177 -4.81 -12.91 10.56
C SER A 177 -3.66 -13.88 10.85
N TYR A 178 -2.46 -13.36 11.03
CA TYR A 178 -1.31 -14.09 11.55
C TYR A 178 -1.45 -14.39 13.05
N THR A 179 -2.17 -13.57 13.77
CA THR A 179 -2.46 -13.80 15.16
C THR A 179 -3.67 -14.74 15.25
N SER A 180 -3.48 -15.89 15.84
CA SER A 180 -4.55 -16.87 16.13
C SER A 180 -5.65 -16.33 17.07
N ASP A 181 -5.54 -15.09 17.53
CA ASP A 181 -6.50 -14.43 18.40
C ASP A 181 -7.60 -13.76 17.57
N ILE A 182 -8.67 -14.52 17.34
CA ILE A 182 -9.98 -14.02 16.85
C ILE A 182 -10.54 -12.91 17.76
N GLY A 183 -9.90 -12.63 18.89
CA GLY A 183 -10.30 -11.62 19.87
C GLY A 183 -9.60 -10.27 19.76
N ASP A 184 -8.87 -9.97 18.71
CA ASP A 184 -8.18 -8.67 18.56
C ASP A 184 -9.20 -7.51 18.39
N VAL A 185 -8.76 -6.29 18.70
CA VAL A 185 -9.60 -5.10 18.65
C VAL A 185 -10.10 -4.81 17.22
N SER A 186 -9.27 -5.04 16.20
CA SER A 186 -9.63 -4.81 14.79
C SER A 186 -10.74 -5.74 14.35
N THR A 187 -10.62 -7.03 14.65
CA THR A 187 -11.63 -8.05 14.37
C THR A 187 -12.94 -7.73 15.10
N ASN A 188 -12.88 -7.36 16.37
CA ASN A 188 -14.07 -7.03 17.14
C ASN A 188 -14.77 -5.79 16.59
N LEU A 189 -14.03 -4.75 16.17
CA LEU A 189 -14.58 -3.56 15.53
C LEU A 189 -15.25 -3.90 14.20
N ARG A 190 -14.62 -4.76 13.38
CA ARG A 190 -15.18 -5.20 12.09
C ARG A 190 -16.48 -5.97 12.28
N ILE A 191 -16.51 -6.93 13.21
CA ILE A 191 -17.73 -7.68 13.57
C ILE A 191 -18.80 -6.74 14.12
N SER A 192 -18.45 -5.72 14.93
CA SER A 192 -19.38 -4.72 15.44
C SER A 192 -20.00 -3.88 14.32
N GLY A 193 -19.16 -3.39 13.40
CA GLY A 193 -19.64 -2.66 12.23
C GLY A 193 -20.58 -3.49 11.36
N PHE A 194 -20.23 -4.76 11.10
CA PHE A 194 -21.11 -5.69 10.39
C PHE A 194 -22.47 -5.85 11.08
N LYS A 195 -22.47 -6.11 12.39
CA LYS A 195 -23.71 -6.28 13.17
C LYS A 195 -24.59 -5.04 13.15
N ASP A 196 -23.99 -3.86 13.23
CA ASP A 196 -24.73 -2.61 13.16
C ASP A 196 -25.35 -2.38 11.77
N ALA A 197 -24.63 -2.74 10.70
CA ALA A 197 -25.13 -2.66 9.33
C ALA A 197 -26.34 -3.56 9.05
N VAL A 198 -26.40 -4.73 9.71
CA VAL A 198 -27.48 -5.72 9.50
C VAL A 198 -28.55 -5.70 10.59
N LYS A 199 -28.45 -4.76 11.54
CA LYS A 199 -29.31 -4.71 12.74
C LYS A 199 -30.81 -4.67 12.43
N GLU A 200 -31.19 -3.95 11.39
CA GLU A 200 -32.59 -3.80 10.97
C GLU A 200 -33.21 -5.13 10.47
N PHE A 201 -32.38 -6.12 10.11
CA PHE A 201 -32.82 -7.42 9.62
C PHE A 201 -33.11 -8.45 10.76
N GLY A 202 -33.01 -8.04 12.03
CA GLY A 202 -33.52 -8.79 13.16
C GLY A 202 -32.94 -10.20 13.35
N GLY A 203 -31.66 -10.42 12.99
CA GLY A 203 -30.99 -11.71 13.08
C GLY A 203 -31.24 -12.66 11.89
N LEU A 204 -31.88 -12.19 10.82
CA LEU A 204 -31.99 -12.94 9.56
C LEU A 204 -30.68 -12.96 8.80
N ILE A 205 -29.76 -12.04 9.11
CA ILE A 205 -28.37 -12.02 8.63
C ILE A 205 -27.47 -12.14 9.85
N ASP A 206 -26.64 -13.19 9.89
CA ASP A 206 -25.74 -13.40 11.03
C ASP A 206 -24.45 -14.14 10.61
N ILE A 207 -23.33 -13.80 11.29
CA ILE A 207 -22.07 -14.52 11.13
C ILE A 207 -22.16 -15.83 11.93
N LYS A 208 -22.22 -16.96 11.24
CA LYS A 208 -22.30 -18.30 11.82
C LYS A 208 -20.94 -18.94 12.06
N GLU A 209 -19.95 -18.61 11.22
CA GLU A 209 -18.61 -19.20 11.27
C GLU A 209 -17.56 -18.11 11.06
N ILE A 210 -16.47 -18.18 11.84
CA ILE A 210 -15.26 -17.39 11.62
C ILE A 210 -14.10 -18.38 11.51
N LYS A 211 -13.33 -18.28 10.44
CA LYS A 211 -12.15 -19.11 10.14
C LYS A 211 -10.95 -18.25 9.85
N VAL A 212 -9.76 -18.78 10.15
CA VAL A 212 -8.48 -18.11 9.88
C VAL A 212 -7.71 -18.87 8.82
N SER A 213 -7.35 -18.20 7.72
CA SER A 213 -6.64 -18.78 6.57
C SER A 213 -5.13 -18.76 6.70
N GLY A 214 -4.57 -17.89 7.55
CA GLY A 214 -3.13 -17.70 7.66
C GLY A 214 -2.49 -17.13 6.39
N MET A 215 -3.21 -16.26 5.63
CA MET A 215 -2.78 -15.63 4.38
C MET A 215 -2.52 -16.62 3.22
N GLY A 216 -3.11 -17.80 3.25
CA GLY A 216 -2.94 -18.82 2.23
C GLY A 216 -4.10 -18.89 1.23
N LEU A 217 -3.85 -18.63 -0.05
CA LEU A 217 -4.84 -18.79 -1.12
C LEU A 217 -5.42 -20.21 -1.15
N PHE A 218 -4.57 -21.24 -1.06
CA PHE A 218 -5.00 -22.62 -1.02
C PHE A 218 -5.75 -22.96 0.27
N THR A 219 -5.28 -22.44 1.41
CA THR A 219 -5.94 -22.62 2.70
C THR A 219 -7.35 -22.03 2.72
N ALA A 220 -7.54 -20.85 2.14
CA ALA A 220 -8.86 -20.24 1.99
C ALA A 220 -9.79 -21.11 1.13
N GLY A 221 -9.28 -21.71 0.07
CA GLY A 221 -10.02 -22.68 -0.75
C GLY A 221 -10.42 -23.94 0.03
N GLU A 222 -9.49 -24.53 0.79
CA GLU A 222 -9.78 -25.70 1.63
C GLU A 222 -10.81 -25.39 2.73
N ILE A 223 -10.67 -24.25 3.40
CA ILE A 223 -11.65 -23.78 4.39
C ILE A 223 -13.02 -23.62 3.74
N THR A 224 -13.09 -23.07 2.54
CA THR A 224 -14.34 -22.91 1.80
C THR A 224 -14.99 -24.28 1.55
N ASN A 225 -14.21 -25.24 1.10
CA ASN A 225 -14.70 -26.60 0.87
C ASN A 225 -15.27 -27.24 2.16
N GLN A 226 -14.55 -27.10 3.28
CA GLN A 226 -14.99 -27.59 4.59
C GLN A 226 -16.24 -26.87 5.09
N LEU A 227 -16.32 -25.53 4.94
CA LEU A 227 -17.50 -24.76 5.32
C LEU A 227 -18.75 -25.22 4.58
N ILE A 228 -18.64 -25.42 3.26
CA ILE A 228 -19.77 -25.86 2.43
C ILE A 228 -20.21 -27.27 2.76
N ALA A 229 -19.27 -28.15 3.10
CA ALA A 229 -19.57 -29.56 3.46
C ALA A 229 -20.21 -29.65 4.86
N ASN A 230 -19.72 -28.92 5.84
CA ASN A 230 -20.13 -29.02 7.24
C ASN A 230 -21.34 -28.14 7.57
N ASN A 231 -21.49 -27.00 6.88
CA ASN A 231 -22.61 -26.09 7.08
C ASN A 231 -23.22 -25.65 5.75
N PRO A 232 -24.08 -26.51 5.14
CA PRO A 232 -24.67 -26.24 3.82
C PRO A 232 -25.63 -25.05 3.77
N LYS A 233 -25.94 -24.44 4.93
CA LYS A 233 -26.78 -23.23 5.00
C LYS A 233 -25.98 -21.95 4.76
N ILE A 234 -24.64 -22.00 4.83
CA ILE A 234 -23.81 -20.86 4.48
C ILE A 234 -24.05 -20.47 3.03
N ASP A 235 -24.53 -19.26 2.81
CA ASP A 235 -24.85 -18.70 1.50
C ASP A 235 -24.05 -17.43 1.18
N THR A 236 -23.26 -16.93 2.13
CA THR A 236 -22.36 -15.80 1.93
C THR A 236 -21.03 -16.02 2.65
N ILE A 237 -19.93 -15.74 1.95
CA ILE A 237 -18.56 -15.76 2.50
C ILE A 237 -17.96 -14.38 2.37
N ILE A 238 -17.52 -13.82 3.50
CA ILE A 238 -16.76 -12.58 3.57
C ILE A 238 -15.28 -12.92 3.68
N CYS A 239 -14.43 -12.28 2.90
CA CYS A 239 -12.99 -12.47 2.88
C CYS A 239 -12.29 -11.22 3.40
N SER A 240 -11.24 -11.39 4.23
CA SER A 240 -10.51 -10.24 4.79
C SER A 240 -9.28 -9.82 3.98
N SER A 241 -8.88 -10.60 2.99
CA SER A 241 -7.70 -10.32 2.17
C SER A 241 -7.92 -10.62 0.69
N PRO A 242 -7.07 -10.06 -0.20
CA PRO A 242 -7.10 -10.39 -1.62
C PRO A 242 -6.87 -11.88 -1.90
N LYS A 243 -5.96 -12.53 -1.16
CA LYS A 243 -5.67 -13.96 -1.31
C LYS A 243 -6.84 -14.84 -0.91
N ASP A 244 -7.51 -14.50 0.19
CA ASP A 244 -8.72 -15.20 0.60
C ASP A 244 -9.82 -15.07 -0.44
N THR A 245 -10.02 -13.83 -0.95
CA THR A 245 -11.01 -13.57 -2.00
C THR A 245 -10.78 -14.44 -3.23
N LEU A 246 -9.52 -14.53 -3.69
CA LEU A 246 -9.17 -15.37 -4.85
C LEU A 246 -9.31 -16.85 -4.56
N GLY A 247 -8.88 -17.31 -3.38
CA GLY A 247 -8.98 -18.74 -2.98
C GLY A 247 -10.43 -19.22 -2.89
N VAL A 248 -11.29 -18.41 -2.26
CA VAL A 248 -12.75 -18.68 -2.18
C VAL A 248 -13.37 -18.66 -3.58
N ALA A 249 -13.08 -17.65 -4.40
CA ALA A 249 -13.63 -17.52 -5.74
C ALA A 249 -13.24 -18.71 -6.62
N GLN A 250 -11.96 -19.11 -6.61
CA GLN A 250 -11.50 -20.27 -7.36
C GLN A 250 -12.20 -21.56 -6.91
N MET A 251 -12.32 -21.80 -5.60
CA MET A 251 -12.99 -22.98 -5.07
C MET A 251 -14.45 -23.04 -5.49
N LEU A 252 -15.19 -21.92 -5.47
CA LEU A 252 -16.58 -21.90 -5.92
C LEU A 252 -16.73 -22.14 -7.43
N VAL A 253 -15.77 -21.66 -8.23
CA VAL A 253 -15.72 -21.97 -9.68
C VAL A 253 -15.51 -23.48 -9.90
N ASP A 254 -14.52 -24.07 -9.24
CA ASP A 254 -14.14 -25.48 -9.38
C ASP A 254 -15.28 -26.42 -8.95
N GLN A 255 -16.08 -26.02 -7.96
CA GLN A 255 -17.22 -26.79 -7.47
C GLN A 255 -18.55 -26.49 -8.19
N ASN A 256 -18.53 -25.62 -9.21
CA ASN A 256 -19.74 -25.17 -9.93
C ASN A 256 -20.82 -24.60 -8.99
N LYS A 257 -20.37 -23.78 -8.01
CA LYS A 257 -21.20 -23.14 -6.98
C LYS A 257 -21.34 -21.61 -7.17
N VAL A 258 -20.82 -21.08 -8.27
CA VAL A 258 -21.00 -19.67 -8.63
C VAL A 258 -22.48 -19.33 -8.67
N GLY A 259 -22.86 -18.22 -8.05
CA GLY A 259 -24.24 -17.75 -7.93
C GLY A 259 -25.09 -18.49 -6.89
N LYS A 260 -24.55 -19.52 -6.20
CA LYS A 260 -25.20 -20.19 -5.07
C LYS A 260 -24.71 -19.66 -3.72
N ILE A 261 -23.47 -19.16 -3.69
CA ILE A 261 -22.83 -18.57 -2.53
C ILE A 261 -22.29 -17.21 -2.95
N ASN A 262 -22.66 -16.16 -2.25
CA ASN A 262 -22.16 -14.83 -2.47
C ASN A 262 -20.75 -14.70 -1.88
N ILE A 263 -19.85 -14.00 -2.57
CA ILE A 263 -18.53 -13.64 -2.06
C ILE A 263 -18.49 -12.11 -1.89
N ILE A 264 -18.24 -11.67 -0.66
CA ILE A 264 -17.85 -10.29 -0.36
C ILE A 264 -16.33 -10.31 -0.18
N GLY A 265 -15.62 -9.76 -1.14
CA GLY A 265 -14.16 -9.80 -1.19
C GLY A 265 -13.50 -8.59 -0.51
N TYR A 266 -12.18 -8.64 -0.46
CA TYR A 266 -11.32 -7.53 -0.05
C TYR A 266 -10.19 -7.36 -1.04
N GLY A 267 -9.81 -6.08 -1.31
CA GLY A 267 -8.72 -5.72 -2.20
C GLY A 267 -9.16 -5.49 -3.65
N TYR A 268 -8.24 -4.94 -4.44
CA TYR A 268 -8.52 -4.51 -5.83
C TYR A 268 -7.57 -5.13 -6.87
N LEU A 269 -7.13 -6.36 -6.64
CA LEU A 269 -6.34 -7.08 -7.64
C LEU A 269 -7.14 -7.22 -8.95
N PRO A 270 -6.47 -7.13 -10.12
CA PRO A 270 -7.14 -7.26 -11.42
C PRO A 270 -7.97 -8.55 -11.56
N GLU A 271 -7.53 -9.63 -10.94
CA GLU A 271 -8.22 -10.92 -10.91
C GLU A 271 -9.54 -10.83 -10.13
N ILE A 272 -9.57 -10.10 -9.01
CA ILE A 272 -10.80 -9.87 -8.22
C ILE A 272 -11.81 -9.09 -9.07
N PHE A 273 -11.35 -8.05 -9.76
CA PHE A 273 -12.21 -7.25 -10.62
C PHE A 273 -12.80 -8.08 -11.77
N LYS A 274 -12.01 -8.96 -12.40
CA LYS A 274 -12.52 -9.92 -13.40
C LYS A 274 -13.59 -10.85 -12.82
N TYR A 275 -13.44 -11.28 -11.56
CA TYR A 275 -14.45 -12.09 -10.89
C TYR A 275 -15.71 -11.28 -10.56
N ILE A 276 -15.61 -10.00 -10.23
CA ILE A 276 -16.77 -9.12 -10.03
C ILE A 276 -17.51 -8.92 -11.37
N GLU A 277 -16.81 -8.65 -12.46
CA GLU A 277 -17.39 -8.49 -13.80
C GLU A 277 -18.16 -9.76 -14.23
N LYS A 278 -17.59 -10.94 -13.95
CA LYS A 278 -18.18 -12.24 -14.26
C LYS A 278 -19.28 -12.67 -13.28
N GLY A 279 -19.50 -11.91 -12.18
CA GLY A 279 -20.49 -12.25 -11.15
C GLY A 279 -20.10 -13.45 -10.29
N VAL A 280 -18.81 -13.81 -10.23
CA VAL A 280 -18.27 -14.82 -9.30
C VAL A 280 -18.14 -14.22 -7.90
N VAL A 281 -17.63 -13.00 -7.81
CA VAL A 281 -17.55 -12.18 -6.61
C VAL A 281 -18.64 -11.11 -6.72
N TYR A 282 -19.47 -10.97 -5.69
CA TYR A 282 -20.53 -9.96 -5.65
C TYR A 282 -19.95 -8.55 -5.64
N GLY A 283 -18.95 -8.33 -4.79
CA GLY A 283 -18.24 -7.08 -4.67
C GLY A 283 -17.03 -7.22 -3.76
N SER A 284 -16.21 -6.17 -3.70
CA SER A 284 -15.00 -6.10 -2.90
C SER A 284 -14.91 -4.78 -2.14
N ILE A 285 -14.48 -4.85 -0.88
CA ILE A 285 -14.04 -3.65 -0.15
C ILE A 285 -12.62 -3.32 -0.57
N ILE A 286 -12.38 -2.10 -0.98
CA ILE A 286 -11.06 -1.61 -1.34
C ILE A 286 -10.63 -0.45 -0.47
N SER A 287 -9.33 -0.41 -0.16
CA SER A 287 -8.67 0.69 0.54
C SER A 287 -8.37 1.85 -0.41
N ASN A 288 -7.88 2.94 0.15
CA ASN A 288 -7.35 4.08 -0.61
C ASN A 288 -5.83 4.23 -0.36
N PRO A 289 -4.98 3.44 -1.03
CA PRO A 289 -3.54 3.46 -0.80
C PRO A 289 -2.90 4.80 -1.16
N TYR A 290 -3.39 5.48 -2.19
CA TYR A 290 -2.93 6.82 -2.54
C TYR A 290 -3.08 7.79 -1.35
N ASN A 291 -4.26 7.82 -0.72
CA ASN A 291 -4.50 8.65 0.45
C ASN A 291 -3.67 8.19 1.66
N MET A 292 -3.41 6.89 1.82
CA MET A 292 -2.50 6.40 2.86
C MET A 292 -1.10 6.99 2.69
N GLY A 293 -0.53 6.86 1.50
CA GLY A 293 0.80 7.39 1.20
C GLY A 293 0.89 8.91 1.36
N TYR A 294 -0.09 9.64 0.84
CA TYR A 294 -0.15 11.10 0.98
C TYR A 294 -0.21 11.53 2.45
N ASN A 295 -1.07 10.91 3.24
CA ASN A 295 -1.24 11.27 4.64
C ASN A 295 -0.08 10.83 5.54
N CYS A 296 0.70 9.82 5.17
CA CYS A 296 1.94 9.49 5.88
C CYS A 296 2.91 10.67 5.88
N ILE A 297 3.16 11.25 4.71
CA ILE A 297 4.07 12.39 4.55
C ILE A 297 3.51 13.63 5.22
N LYS A 298 2.20 13.89 5.07
CA LYS A 298 1.51 14.98 5.74
C LYS A 298 1.63 14.87 7.27
N ALA A 299 1.36 13.71 7.84
CA ALA A 299 1.45 13.48 9.30
C ALA A 299 2.87 13.69 9.83
N LEU A 300 3.90 13.16 9.13
CA LEU A 300 5.30 13.39 9.50
C LEU A 300 5.66 14.88 9.47
N LEU A 301 5.21 15.61 8.45
CA LEU A 301 5.43 17.05 8.36
C LEU A 301 4.71 17.82 9.49
N GLU A 302 3.47 17.49 9.80
CA GLU A 302 2.73 18.07 10.92
C GLU A 302 3.47 17.86 12.24
N ILE A 303 3.98 16.67 12.49
CA ILE A 303 4.77 16.37 13.69
C ILE A 303 6.04 17.23 13.73
N LYS A 304 6.76 17.35 12.61
CA LYS A 304 8.02 18.14 12.55
C LYS A 304 7.77 19.64 12.72
N THR A 305 6.67 20.17 12.18
CA THR A 305 6.42 21.62 12.14
C THR A 305 5.50 22.11 13.26
N GLN A 306 4.56 21.28 13.71
CA GLN A 306 3.53 21.65 14.67
C GLN A 306 3.64 20.85 16.00
N HIS A 307 4.57 19.89 16.09
CA HIS A 307 4.75 18.96 17.21
C HIS A 307 3.50 18.13 17.57
N ARG A 308 2.59 17.99 16.64
CA ARG A 308 1.34 17.22 16.80
C ARG A 308 0.80 16.75 15.45
N THR A 309 0.06 15.65 15.47
CA THR A 309 -0.81 15.17 14.40
C THR A 309 -1.94 14.34 15.03
N SER A 310 -2.91 13.90 14.23
CA SER A 310 -3.92 12.94 14.68
C SER A 310 -3.27 11.60 15.00
N ALA A 311 -3.56 11.00 16.15
CA ALA A 311 -3.06 9.68 16.51
C ALA A 311 -3.57 8.57 15.57
N TYR A 312 -4.66 8.82 14.86
CA TYR A 312 -5.24 7.96 13.84
C TYR A 312 -5.75 8.81 12.67
N VAL A 313 -5.39 8.42 11.46
CA VAL A 313 -5.85 9.02 10.21
C VAL A 313 -6.57 7.95 9.40
N ASP A 314 -7.88 8.05 9.35
CA ASP A 314 -8.71 7.19 8.49
C ASP A 314 -8.58 7.64 7.03
N THR A 315 -8.25 6.71 6.17
CA THR A 315 -8.09 6.98 4.73
C THR A 315 -9.30 6.57 3.90
N GLY A 316 -10.30 6.00 4.55
CA GLY A 316 -11.54 5.56 3.94
C GLY A 316 -11.43 4.24 3.19
N VAL A 317 -12.57 3.61 2.99
CA VAL A 317 -12.74 2.41 2.17
C VAL A 317 -13.85 2.62 1.15
N TYR A 318 -13.84 1.86 0.08
CA TYR A 318 -14.85 1.92 -0.98
C TYR A 318 -15.42 0.53 -1.25
N SER A 319 -16.72 0.49 -1.44
CA SER A 319 -17.46 -0.70 -1.86
C SER A 319 -17.50 -0.76 -3.39
N VAL A 320 -16.82 -1.76 -3.98
CA VAL A 320 -16.80 -1.97 -5.44
C VAL A 320 -17.66 -3.17 -5.80
N THR A 321 -18.62 -2.96 -6.68
CA THR A 321 -19.51 -3.98 -7.21
C THR A 321 -19.54 -3.90 -8.74
N LYS A 322 -20.26 -4.82 -9.40
CA LYS A 322 -20.44 -4.76 -10.86
C LYS A 322 -21.04 -3.44 -11.34
N GLN A 323 -21.75 -2.70 -10.49
CA GLN A 323 -22.42 -1.44 -10.87
C GLN A 323 -21.46 -0.27 -11.00
N ASN A 324 -20.37 -0.25 -10.20
CA ASN A 324 -19.44 0.88 -10.13
C ASN A 324 -17.98 0.53 -10.47
N ILE A 325 -17.67 -0.73 -10.77
CA ILE A 325 -16.32 -1.23 -11.00
C ILE A 325 -15.55 -0.44 -12.06
N TYR A 326 -16.22 0.08 -13.09
CA TYR A 326 -15.57 0.85 -14.16
C TYR A 326 -14.95 2.16 -13.69
N GLN A 327 -15.32 2.66 -12.52
CA GLN A 327 -14.71 3.85 -11.91
C GLN A 327 -13.32 3.55 -11.31
N TYR A 328 -13.02 2.27 -11.08
CA TYR A 328 -11.79 1.80 -10.42
C TYR A 328 -10.85 1.04 -11.36
N ILE A 329 -11.33 0.62 -12.53
CA ILE A 329 -10.48 0.06 -13.57
C ILE A 329 -9.87 1.24 -14.33
N LYS A 330 -8.56 1.49 -14.18
CA LYS A 330 -7.85 2.44 -15.05
C LYS A 330 -8.04 1.96 -16.49
N PRO A 331 -8.48 2.82 -17.43
CA PRO A 331 -8.48 2.42 -18.83
C PRO A 331 -7.05 2.00 -19.18
N ASN A 332 -6.91 0.79 -19.76
CA ASN A 332 -5.65 0.35 -20.34
C ASN A 332 -5.20 1.43 -21.34
N THR A 333 -4.36 2.35 -20.92
CA THR A 333 -3.58 3.16 -21.86
C THR A 333 -2.42 2.30 -22.36
N SER A 334 -2.77 1.18 -23.02
CA SER A 334 -1.92 0.58 -24.03
C SER A 334 -2.19 1.36 -25.29
N ASN A 335 -1.43 2.41 -25.51
CA ASN A 335 -1.35 2.95 -26.87
C ASN A 335 0.01 3.59 -27.07
N ASP A 336 0.64 2.96 -28.05
CA ASP A 336 1.56 3.47 -29.06
C ASP A 336 2.93 3.93 -28.59
#